data_bc63a45ffd1a7746a793ea7397946c10
#
_entry.id   bc63a45ffd1a7746a793ea7397946c10
#
_cell.length_a   1.000
_cell.length_b   1.000
_cell.length_c   1.000
_cell.angle_alpha   90.00
_cell.angle_beta   90.00
_cell.angle_gamma   90.00
#
_symmetry.space_group_name_H-M   'P 1'
#
loop_
_entity.id
_entity.type
_entity.pdbx_description
1 polymer ?
#
loop_
_entity_poly.entity_id
_entity_poly.type
_entity_poly.pdbx_seq_one_letter_code
_entity_poly.pdbx_strand_id
1 'polypeptide(L)'
;CREINGSAFGSSAVVPRKGFEIISGKKSLVGYESSSGKKRFFCSNCGTHVYATSSKKPENIILRIGCIDGNHNIVPTHHIWTSQKASWYEISENIPMHEEW
;
A
#
# COMPACT_ATOMS: atom_id res chain seq x y z
N CYS A 1 -1.48 1.74 9.72
CA CYS A 1 -1.98 2.10 8.38
C CYS A 1 -3.02 3.22 8.40
N ARG A 2 -3.86 3.29 9.42
CA ARG A 2 -4.89 4.32 9.49
C ARG A 2 -4.33 5.74 9.51
N GLU A 3 -3.33 5.98 10.31
CA GLU A 3 -2.72 7.31 10.42
C GLU A 3 -2.10 7.75 9.11
N ILE A 4 -1.32 6.87 8.50
CA ILE A 4 -0.58 7.21 7.29
C ILE A 4 -1.51 7.41 6.09
N ASN A 5 -2.64 6.72 6.06
CA ASN A 5 -3.63 6.84 4.99
C ASN A 5 -4.71 7.88 5.31
N GLY A 6 -4.82 8.31 6.56
CA GLY A 6 -5.89 9.21 7.00
C GLY A 6 -7.28 8.61 6.74
N SER A 7 -7.40 7.30 6.81
CA SER A 7 -8.62 6.57 6.48
C SER A 7 -8.69 5.27 7.27
N ALA A 8 -9.81 4.57 7.13
CA ALA A 8 -10.01 3.27 7.77
C ALA A 8 -9.03 2.22 7.25
N PHE A 9 -8.61 2.32 6.00
CA PHE A 9 -7.74 1.34 5.36
C PHE A 9 -6.97 1.94 4.18
N GLY A 10 -5.92 1.22 3.77
CA GLY A 10 -5.23 1.47 2.52
C GLY A 10 -5.47 0.33 1.56
N SER A 11 -5.51 0.62 0.27
CA SER A 11 -5.70 -0.37 -0.79
C SER A 11 -4.42 -0.54 -1.57
N SER A 12 -3.90 -1.77 -1.62
CA SER A 12 -2.61 -2.04 -2.25
C SER A 12 -2.66 -3.34 -3.05
N ALA A 13 -1.78 -3.42 -4.05
CA ALA A 13 -1.55 -4.64 -4.80
C ALA A 13 -0.07 -5.02 -4.67
N VAL A 14 0.19 -6.30 -4.50
CA VAL A 14 1.56 -6.81 -4.47
C VAL A 14 1.96 -7.16 -5.89
N VAL A 15 3.03 -6.54 -6.37
CA VAL A 15 3.52 -6.77 -7.74
C VAL A 15 5.01 -7.15 -7.68
N PRO A 16 5.52 -7.91 -8.67
CA PRO A 16 6.94 -8.24 -8.70
C PRO A 16 7.79 -6.99 -8.90
N ARG A 17 8.84 -6.85 -8.11
CA ARG A 17 9.82 -5.76 -8.28
C ARG A 17 10.40 -5.76 -9.69
N LYS A 18 10.56 -6.92 -10.26
CA LYS A 18 11.15 -7.14 -11.58
C LYS A 18 10.42 -6.39 -12.70
N GLY A 19 9.10 -6.21 -12.55
CA GLY A 19 8.28 -5.47 -13.51
C GLY A 19 8.03 -4.02 -13.14
N PHE A 20 8.68 -3.51 -12.10
CA PHE A 20 8.46 -2.16 -11.60
C PHE A 20 9.61 -1.24 -11.97
N GLU A 21 9.28 -0.09 -12.57
CA GLU A 21 10.26 0.90 -12.99
C GLU A 21 9.75 2.31 -12.72
N ILE A 22 10.61 3.17 -12.19
CA ILE A 22 10.30 4.59 -12.01
C ILE A 22 10.78 5.33 -13.25
N ILE A 23 9.83 5.72 -14.10
CA ILE A 23 10.12 6.37 -15.37
C ILE A 23 10.49 7.85 -15.18
N SER A 24 9.81 8.55 -14.27
CA SER A 24 10.06 9.97 -14.01
C SER A 24 9.65 10.31 -12.58
N GLY A 25 10.12 11.48 -12.10
CA GLY A 25 9.76 11.97 -10.78
C GLY A 25 10.51 11.33 -9.62
N LYS A 26 11.57 10.59 -9.87
CA LYS A 26 12.34 9.90 -8.81
C LYS A 26 12.85 10.88 -7.76
N LYS A 27 13.21 12.10 -8.14
CA LYS A 27 13.71 13.13 -7.21
C LYS A 27 12.64 13.60 -6.22
N SER A 28 11.38 13.45 -6.56
CA SER A 28 10.28 13.84 -5.69
C SER A 28 9.88 12.73 -4.71
N LEU A 29 10.35 11.51 -4.89
CA LEU A 29 10.04 10.40 -4.00
C LEU A 29 10.89 10.45 -2.74
N VAL A 30 10.22 10.33 -1.59
CA VAL A 30 10.86 10.26 -0.27
C VAL A 30 10.49 8.93 0.36
N GLY A 31 11.49 8.24 0.91
CA GLY A 31 11.28 6.98 1.60
C GLY A 31 11.22 7.20 3.11
N TYR A 32 10.22 6.63 3.76
CA TYR A 32 10.05 6.64 5.20
C TYR A 32 9.99 5.22 5.74
N GLU A 33 10.88 4.88 6.66
CA GLU A 33 10.87 3.57 7.30
C GLU A 33 9.82 3.56 8.41
N SER A 34 8.64 3.05 8.11
CA SER A 34 7.50 3.06 9.03
C SER A 34 7.62 2.00 10.14
N SER A 35 8.37 0.94 9.87
CA SER A 35 8.70 -0.10 10.83
C SER A 35 9.97 -0.78 10.34
N SER A 36 10.60 -1.59 11.18
CA SER A 36 11.86 -2.24 10.82
C SER A 36 11.72 -3.04 9.52
N GLY A 37 12.49 -2.67 8.51
CA GLY A 37 12.52 -3.33 7.22
C GLY A 37 11.38 -2.96 6.28
N LYS A 38 10.44 -2.10 6.70
CA LYS A 38 9.36 -1.64 5.83
C LYS A 38 9.53 -0.17 5.50
N LYS A 39 9.68 0.12 4.22
CA LYS A 39 9.89 1.49 3.75
C LYS A 39 8.75 1.91 2.83
N ARG A 40 8.17 3.07 3.13
CA ARG A 40 7.06 3.63 2.36
C ARG A 40 7.56 4.82 1.57
N PHE A 41 7.17 4.89 0.31
CA PHE A 41 7.61 5.95 -0.59
C PHE A 41 6.42 6.83 -0.98
N PHE A 42 6.61 8.13 -0.84
CA PHE A 42 5.59 9.11 -1.14
C PHE A 42 6.18 10.29 -1.93
N CYS A 43 5.32 11.03 -2.60
CA CYS A 43 5.73 12.20 -3.35
C CYS A 43 5.89 13.40 -2.42
N SER A 44 7.06 14.03 -2.43
CA SER A 44 7.33 15.20 -1.59
C SER A 44 6.57 16.44 -2.04
N ASN A 45 6.11 16.48 -3.28
CA ASN A 45 5.36 17.63 -3.81
C ASN A 45 3.88 17.60 -3.42
N CYS A 46 3.23 16.45 -3.49
CA CYS A 46 1.79 16.34 -3.25
C CYS A 46 1.41 15.39 -2.12
N GLY A 47 2.37 14.67 -1.55
CA GLY A 47 2.11 13.74 -0.45
C GLY A 47 1.50 12.40 -0.84
N THR A 48 1.32 12.14 -2.12
CA THR A 48 0.74 10.89 -2.60
C THR A 48 1.60 9.70 -2.20
N HIS A 49 1.00 8.71 -1.56
CA HIS A 49 1.68 7.45 -1.26
C HIS A 49 1.66 6.57 -2.50
N VAL A 50 2.84 6.20 -2.99
CA VAL A 50 2.99 5.50 -4.26
C VAL A 50 3.20 4.01 -4.06
N TYR A 51 4.23 3.64 -3.31
CA TYR A 51 4.53 2.22 -3.09
C TYR A 51 5.29 2.02 -1.78
N ALA A 52 5.44 0.75 -1.41
CA ALA A 52 6.24 0.36 -0.25
C ALA A 52 7.06 -0.88 -0.57
N THR A 53 8.13 -1.07 0.19
CA THR A 53 8.98 -2.26 0.10
C THR A 53 9.09 -2.89 1.48
N SER A 54 9.40 -4.19 1.51
CA SER A 54 9.65 -4.91 2.75
C SER A 54 10.91 -5.76 2.60
N SER A 55 11.78 -5.71 3.61
CA SER A 55 12.98 -6.53 3.62
C SER A 55 12.69 -8.01 3.75
N LYS A 56 11.51 -8.38 4.24
CA LYS A 56 11.09 -9.78 4.34
C LYS A 56 10.74 -10.37 2.99
N LYS A 57 10.32 -9.55 2.04
CA LYS A 57 9.97 -9.95 0.67
C LYS A 57 10.51 -8.93 -0.32
N PRO A 58 11.84 -8.85 -0.47
CA PRO A 58 12.46 -7.83 -1.32
C PRO A 58 12.15 -7.98 -2.81
N GLU A 59 11.66 -9.14 -3.23
CA GLU A 59 11.25 -9.40 -4.60
C GLU A 59 9.91 -8.76 -4.97
N ASN A 60 9.20 -8.20 -4.00
CA ASN A 60 7.88 -7.61 -4.21
C ASN A 60 7.87 -6.10 -3.98
N ILE A 61 6.97 -5.43 -4.69
CA ILE A 61 6.61 -4.02 -4.47
C ILE A 61 5.15 -3.99 -4.03
N ILE A 62 4.85 -3.23 -3.01
CA ILE A 62 3.47 -3.01 -2.54
C ILE A 62 3.01 -1.70 -3.15
N LEU A 63 2.24 -1.80 -4.24
CA LEU A 63 1.80 -0.65 -5.01
C LEU A 63 0.44 -0.17 -4.53
N ARG A 64 0.27 1.14 -4.35
CA ARG A 64 -1.02 1.71 -3.97
C ARG A 64 -1.96 1.72 -5.16
N ILE A 65 -3.11 1.06 -5.02
CA ILE A 65 -4.06 0.90 -6.13
C ILE A 65 -4.60 2.25 -6.60
N GLY A 66 -4.82 3.17 -5.68
CA GLY A 66 -5.34 4.50 -6.01
C GLY A 66 -4.42 5.34 -6.89
N CYS A 67 -3.15 4.96 -7.02
CA CYS A 67 -2.18 5.68 -7.86
C CYS A 67 -2.11 5.12 -9.30
N ILE A 68 -2.84 4.04 -9.59
CA ILE A 68 -2.81 3.41 -10.91
C ILE A 68 -3.77 4.13 -11.83
N ASP A 69 -3.26 4.65 -12.95
CA ASP A 69 -4.07 5.36 -13.93
C ASP A 69 -4.93 4.38 -14.76
N GLY A 70 -6.04 4.88 -15.25
CA GLY A 70 -6.91 4.14 -16.14
C GLY A 70 -7.75 3.07 -15.45
N ASN A 71 -8.41 2.26 -16.23
CA ASN A 71 -9.27 1.18 -15.75
C ASN A 71 -8.46 -0.12 -15.70
N HIS A 72 -7.92 -0.43 -14.52
CA HIS A 72 -7.00 -1.56 -14.34
C HIS A 72 -7.68 -2.87 -13.91
N ASN A 73 -8.97 -2.85 -13.60
CA ASN A 73 -9.73 -4.03 -13.16
C ASN A 73 -9.17 -4.72 -11.90
N ILE A 74 -8.32 -4.04 -11.14
CA ILE A 74 -7.79 -4.58 -9.89
C ILE A 74 -8.81 -4.36 -8.79
N VAL A 75 -9.21 -5.44 -8.11
CA VAL A 75 -10.15 -5.37 -6.98
C VAL A 75 -9.53 -6.04 -5.76
N PRO A 76 -9.86 -5.57 -4.56
CA PRO A 76 -9.39 -6.22 -3.34
C PRO A 76 -9.86 -7.67 -3.25
N THR A 77 -8.94 -8.56 -2.87
CA THR A 77 -9.21 -9.99 -2.76
C THR A 77 -9.29 -10.47 -1.32
N HIS A 78 -8.74 -9.70 -0.38
CA HIS A 78 -8.78 -10.05 1.05
C HIS A 78 -8.44 -8.82 1.89
N HIS A 79 -8.78 -8.91 3.17
CA HIS A 79 -8.42 -7.90 4.17
C HIS A 79 -7.33 -8.47 5.07
N ILE A 80 -6.37 -7.62 5.44
CA ILE A 80 -5.32 -7.98 6.39
C ILE A 80 -5.34 -7.00 7.56
N TRP A 81 -4.73 -7.37 8.67
CA TRP A 81 -4.64 -6.57 9.89
C TRP A 81 -6.01 -6.16 10.43
N THR A 82 -6.99 -7.05 10.30
CA THR A 82 -8.35 -6.77 10.77
C THR A 82 -8.45 -6.66 12.29
N SER A 83 -7.48 -7.24 13.02
CA SER A 83 -7.38 -7.06 14.47
C SER A 83 -7.15 -5.60 14.87
N GLN A 84 -6.64 -4.78 13.96
CA GLN A 84 -6.35 -3.36 14.16
C GLN A 84 -7.31 -2.44 13.43
N LYS A 85 -8.44 -2.95 12.97
CA LYS A 85 -9.39 -2.15 12.21
C LYS A 85 -9.95 -1.00 13.05
N ALA A 86 -10.35 0.08 12.38
CA ALA A 86 -10.98 1.21 13.04
C ALA A 86 -12.32 0.77 13.65
N SER A 87 -12.59 1.21 14.88
CA SER A 87 -13.84 0.86 15.57
C SER A 87 -15.06 1.47 14.89
N TRP A 88 -14.87 2.54 14.14
CA TRP A 88 -15.93 3.28 13.46
C TRP A 88 -16.16 2.82 12.02
N TYR A 89 -15.46 1.77 11.58
CA TYR A 89 -15.61 1.24 10.22
C TYR A 89 -15.99 -0.24 10.27
N GLU A 90 -17.02 -0.61 9.54
CA GLU A 90 -17.47 -1.99 9.43
C GLU A 90 -17.04 -2.57 8.08
N ILE A 91 -16.37 -3.72 8.14
CA ILE A 91 -15.96 -4.43 6.93
C ILE A 91 -17.16 -5.26 6.47
N SER A 92 -17.76 -4.86 5.34
CA SER A 92 -18.98 -5.47 4.83
C SER A 92 -18.77 -6.39 3.63
N GLU A 93 -17.60 -6.36 3.00
CA GLU A 93 -17.31 -7.19 1.84
C GLU A 93 -17.14 -8.66 2.26
N ASN A 94 -17.69 -9.55 1.48
CA ASN A 94 -17.62 -10.99 1.73
C ASN A 94 -16.38 -11.60 1.08
N ILE A 95 -15.21 -11.14 1.51
CA ILE A 95 -13.90 -11.64 1.05
C ILE A 95 -13.09 -12.05 2.29
N PRO A 96 -12.08 -12.92 2.12
CA PRO A 96 -11.27 -13.37 3.26
C PRO A 96 -10.71 -12.24 4.09
N MET A 97 -10.70 -12.42 5.40
CA MET A 97 -10.14 -11.46 6.35
C MET A 97 -9.08 -12.17 7.18
N HIS A 98 -7.95 -11.52 7.35
CA HIS A 98 -6.86 -12.02 8.17
C HIS A 98 -6.58 -11.03 9.29
N GLU A 99 -6.47 -11.54 10.53
CA GLU A 99 -6.25 -10.67 11.69
C GLU A 99 -4.92 -9.91 11.59
N GLU A 100 -3.93 -10.51 10.91
CA GLU A 100 -2.66 -9.86 10.59
C GLU A 100 -2.36 -10.06 9.11
N TRP A 101 -1.32 -10.77 8.79
CA TRP A 101 -0.92 -11.01 7.39
C TRP A 101 -1.68 -12.16 6.72
#